data_5956254a3baa1a2693e58a589c0f7c18
#
_entry.id   5956254a3baa1a2693e58a589c0f7c18
#
_cell.length_a   1.000
_cell.length_b   1.000
_cell.length_c   1.000
_cell.angle_alpha   90.00
_cell.angle_beta   90.00
_cell.angle_gamma   90.00
#
_symmetry.space_group_name_H-M   'P 1'
#
loop_
_entity.id
_entity.type
_entity.pdbx_description
1 polymer ?
#
loop_
_entity_poly.entity_id
_entity_poly.type
_entity_poly.pdbx_seq_one_letter_code
_entity_poly.pdbx_strand_id
1 'polypeptide(L)'
;ETRTVDNNALPVITSSTASGSDLGTKETGFDLTYTVNDADKDTVTVKEYLDDVLKRTYTATLGQSNTVQCVTAANWQKVLNGAHTIKVVANDGKADSAPYTVTFTKAVYEASITLAEPIDADDTITVMVLNILGSIPNDADLEVLVTNNALDDQPVWEDANADIKNGNNHIFTNKT
;
A
#
# COMPACT_ATOMS: atom_id res chain seq x y z
N GLU A 1 -55.59 -9.08 -11.38
CA GLU A 1 -54.16 -9.35 -11.02
C GLU A 1 -53.45 -8.01 -10.87
N THR A 2 -53.09 -7.68 -9.63
CA THR A 2 -52.28 -6.49 -9.37
C THR A 2 -50.82 -6.84 -9.69
N ARG A 3 -50.31 -6.32 -10.76
CA ARG A 3 -48.88 -6.47 -11.13
C ARG A 3 -48.09 -5.46 -10.32
N THR A 4 -47.36 -5.91 -9.32
CA THR A 4 -46.39 -5.05 -8.61
C THR A 4 -45.17 -4.87 -9.55
N VAL A 5 -44.92 -3.66 -10.03
CA VAL A 5 -43.70 -3.33 -10.72
C VAL A 5 -42.67 -3.00 -9.62
N ASP A 6 -41.71 -3.87 -9.42
CA ASP A 6 -40.55 -3.58 -8.57
C ASP A 6 -39.65 -2.60 -9.33
N ASN A 7 -39.72 -1.33 -8.94
CA ASN A 7 -38.91 -0.27 -9.56
C ASN A 7 -37.66 -0.04 -8.75
N ASN A 8 -36.71 -0.99 -8.81
CA ASN A 8 -35.44 -0.90 -8.12
C ASN A 8 -34.62 0.31 -8.60
N ALA A 9 -34.17 1.15 -7.67
CA ALA A 9 -33.20 2.18 -7.92
C ALA A 9 -31.78 1.62 -7.68
N LEU A 10 -30.88 1.85 -8.62
CA LEU A 10 -29.50 1.38 -8.51
C LEU A 10 -28.76 2.16 -7.39
N PRO A 11 -27.85 1.50 -6.66
CA PRO A 11 -26.96 2.19 -5.75
C PRO A 11 -26.13 3.26 -6.47
N VAL A 12 -25.85 4.36 -5.79
CA VAL A 12 -25.08 5.48 -6.34
C VAL A 12 -23.84 5.70 -5.49
N ILE A 13 -22.68 5.75 -6.15
CA ILE A 13 -21.39 6.09 -5.53
C ILE A 13 -21.08 7.55 -5.86
N THR A 14 -20.78 8.34 -4.83
CA THR A 14 -20.38 9.75 -4.95
C THR A 14 -19.05 9.99 -4.26
N SER A 15 -18.23 10.87 -4.79
CA SER A 15 -16.95 11.30 -4.22
C SER A 15 -16.67 12.75 -4.59
N SER A 16 -15.84 13.44 -3.82
CA SER A 16 -15.31 14.75 -4.19
C SER A 16 -14.38 14.68 -5.41
N THR A 17 -13.81 13.51 -5.68
CA THR A 17 -13.05 13.22 -6.89
C THR A 17 -13.99 12.64 -7.93
N ALA A 18 -14.07 13.24 -9.13
CA ALA A 18 -14.94 12.73 -10.19
C ALA A 18 -14.49 11.34 -10.67
N SER A 19 -15.47 10.47 -11.02
CA SER A 19 -15.17 9.20 -11.69
C SER A 19 -14.48 9.45 -13.03
N GLY A 20 -13.47 8.64 -13.37
CA GLY A 20 -12.62 8.79 -14.55
C GLY A 20 -11.43 9.74 -14.37
N SER A 21 -11.26 10.35 -13.19
CA SER A 21 -10.12 11.23 -12.93
C SER A 21 -8.80 10.48 -12.89
N ASP A 22 -7.75 11.11 -13.41
CA ASP A 22 -6.37 10.75 -13.13
C ASP A 22 -5.87 11.55 -11.93
N LEU A 23 -5.40 10.86 -10.89
CA LEU A 23 -4.87 11.45 -9.66
C LEU A 23 -3.38 11.82 -9.78
N GLY A 24 -2.76 11.57 -10.94
CA GLY A 24 -1.34 11.80 -11.20
C GLY A 24 -0.42 10.86 -10.43
N THR A 25 0.84 11.26 -10.33
CA THR A 25 1.88 10.49 -9.64
C THR A 25 1.75 10.60 -8.12
N LYS A 26 1.92 9.45 -7.45
CA LYS A 26 1.88 9.30 -5.99
C LYS A 26 3.13 8.60 -5.49
N GLU A 27 3.78 9.18 -4.51
CA GLU A 27 4.96 8.60 -3.85
C GLU A 27 4.60 7.97 -2.51
N THR A 28 3.51 8.45 -1.91
CA THR A 28 3.00 7.97 -0.61
C THR A 28 1.55 7.53 -0.72
N GLY A 29 1.10 6.70 0.22
CA GLY A 29 -0.31 6.34 0.35
C GLY A 29 -1.18 7.57 0.56
N PHE A 30 -2.41 7.50 0.08
CA PHE A 30 -3.36 8.62 0.11
C PHE A 30 -4.77 8.15 0.46
N ASP A 31 -5.60 9.09 0.90
CA ASP A 31 -7.00 8.84 1.18
C ASP A 31 -7.85 9.21 -0.04
N LEU A 32 -8.52 8.21 -0.59
CA LEU A 32 -9.57 8.38 -1.60
C LEU A 32 -10.90 8.02 -0.94
N THR A 33 -11.77 9.01 -0.75
CA THR A 33 -13.04 8.82 -0.05
C THR A 33 -14.22 8.83 -0.99
N TYR A 34 -15.25 8.06 -0.64
CA TYR A 34 -16.51 8.00 -1.36
C TYR A 34 -17.67 7.69 -0.40
N THR A 35 -18.88 7.99 -0.85
CA THR A 35 -20.13 7.70 -0.13
C THR A 35 -21.02 6.87 -1.03
N VAL A 36 -21.72 5.91 -0.44
CA VAL A 36 -22.70 5.07 -1.14
C VAL A 36 -24.10 5.41 -0.63
N ASN A 37 -25.02 5.61 -1.56
CA ASN A 37 -26.44 5.81 -1.27
C ASN A 37 -27.29 4.87 -2.12
N ASP A 38 -28.45 4.55 -1.60
CA ASP A 38 -29.47 3.80 -2.28
C ASP A 38 -30.84 4.43 -1.98
N ALA A 39 -31.65 4.68 -3.01
CA ALA A 39 -32.92 5.40 -2.85
C ALA A 39 -33.98 4.51 -2.18
N ASP A 40 -33.93 3.20 -2.41
CA ASP A 40 -34.84 2.23 -1.81
C ASP A 40 -34.39 1.80 -0.41
N LYS A 41 -33.16 2.23 -0.01
CA LYS A 41 -32.53 1.90 1.27
C LYS A 41 -32.24 0.40 1.42
N ASP A 42 -32.01 -0.27 0.31
CA ASP A 42 -31.60 -1.66 0.30
C ASP A 42 -30.24 -1.84 0.97
N THR A 43 -29.95 -3.05 1.41
CA THR A 43 -28.62 -3.40 1.93
C THR A 43 -27.60 -3.44 0.80
N VAL A 44 -26.62 -2.58 0.83
CA VAL A 44 -25.63 -2.44 -0.26
C VAL A 44 -24.31 -3.09 0.12
N THR A 45 -23.86 -4.00 -0.71
CA THR A 45 -22.51 -4.60 -0.67
C THR A 45 -21.58 -3.86 -1.60
N VAL A 46 -20.42 -3.44 -1.11
CA VAL A 46 -19.40 -2.72 -1.89
C VAL A 46 -18.20 -3.61 -2.12
N LYS A 47 -17.66 -3.54 -3.34
CA LYS A 47 -16.42 -4.18 -3.76
C LYS A 47 -15.42 -3.14 -4.24
N GLU A 48 -14.22 -3.17 -3.67
CA GLU A 48 -13.09 -2.34 -4.06
C GLU A 48 -12.06 -3.18 -4.81
N TYR A 49 -11.61 -2.69 -5.96
CA TYR A 49 -10.63 -3.35 -6.81
C TYR A 49 -9.43 -2.45 -7.06
N LEU A 50 -8.27 -3.06 -7.19
CA LEU A 50 -7.06 -2.45 -7.75
C LEU A 50 -6.62 -3.30 -8.94
N ASP A 51 -6.54 -2.70 -10.13
CA ASP A 51 -6.20 -3.38 -11.40
C ASP A 51 -7.06 -4.62 -11.65
N ASP A 52 -8.37 -4.46 -11.47
CA ASP A 52 -9.39 -5.52 -11.55
C ASP A 52 -9.26 -6.66 -10.52
N VAL A 53 -8.26 -6.60 -9.63
CA VAL A 53 -8.12 -7.55 -8.53
C VAL A 53 -8.94 -7.09 -7.32
N LEU A 54 -9.86 -7.91 -6.86
CA LEU A 54 -10.68 -7.63 -5.67
C LEU A 54 -9.78 -7.50 -4.43
N LYS A 55 -9.86 -6.33 -3.75
CA LYS A 55 -9.10 -6.03 -2.53
C LYS A 55 -9.96 -6.04 -1.27
N ARG A 56 -11.23 -5.64 -1.39
CA ARG A 56 -12.13 -5.55 -0.25
C ARG A 56 -13.57 -5.78 -0.67
N THR A 57 -14.34 -6.44 0.20
CA THR A 57 -15.80 -6.53 0.13
C THR A 57 -16.37 -6.20 1.51
N TYR A 58 -17.40 -5.37 1.57
CA TYR A 58 -18.05 -5.01 2.83
C TYR A 58 -19.48 -4.52 2.60
N THR A 59 -20.30 -4.52 3.65
CA THR A 59 -21.64 -3.91 3.63
C THR A 59 -21.52 -2.45 4.00
N ALA A 60 -21.99 -1.56 3.13
CA ALA A 60 -21.92 -0.12 3.36
C ALA A 60 -23.00 0.36 4.33
N THR A 61 -22.67 1.34 5.16
CA THR A 61 -23.64 2.19 5.82
C THR A 61 -23.97 3.34 4.88
N LEU A 62 -25.21 3.43 4.42
CA LEU A 62 -25.64 4.44 3.46
C LEU A 62 -25.41 5.86 4.02
N GLY A 63 -24.90 6.74 3.16
CA GLY A 63 -24.60 8.13 3.49
C GLY A 63 -23.33 8.35 4.31
N GLN A 64 -22.62 7.28 4.72
CA GLN A 64 -21.36 7.41 5.43
C GLN A 64 -20.18 7.45 4.45
N SER A 65 -19.16 8.26 4.80
CA SER A 65 -17.92 8.32 4.06
C SER A 65 -17.09 7.05 4.30
N ASN A 66 -16.56 6.50 3.23
CA ASN A 66 -15.67 5.34 3.24
C ASN A 66 -14.36 5.72 2.55
N THR A 67 -13.25 5.10 2.99
CA THR A 67 -11.93 5.28 2.37
C THR A 67 -11.54 4.00 1.64
N VAL A 68 -11.05 4.13 0.41
CA VAL A 68 -10.46 3.00 -0.36
C VAL A 68 -9.24 2.47 0.38
N GLN A 69 -9.30 1.23 0.84
CA GLN A 69 -8.28 0.69 1.76
C GLN A 69 -6.95 0.33 1.09
N CYS A 70 -6.97 -0.11 -0.17
CA CYS A 70 -5.75 -0.62 -0.84
C CYS A 70 -4.67 0.44 -1.09
N VAL A 71 -5.01 1.73 -1.07
CA VAL A 71 -4.08 2.84 -1.33
C VAL A 71 -3.73 3.68 -0.10
N THR A 72 -4.28 3.35 1.07
CA THR A 72 -3.93 4.03 2.33
C THR A 72 -2.46 3.82 2.70
N ALA A 73 -1.90 4.67 3.54
CA ALA A 73 -0.51 4.56 4.01
C ALA A 73 -0.18 3.15 4.55
N ALA A 74 -1.11 2.52 5.28
CA ALA A 74 -0.94 1.18 5.85
C ALA A 74 -0.82 0.05 4.80
N ASN A 75 -1.34 0.26 3.58
CA ASN A 75 -1.34 -0.74 2.51
C ASN A 75 -0.47 -0.35 1.32
N TRP A 76 0.07 0.87 1.30
CA TRP A 76 0.80 1.43 0.17
C TRP A 76 1.97 0.57 -0.31
N GLN A 77 2.72 0.02 0.63
CA GLN A 77 3.87 -0.85 0.32
C GLN A 77 3.49 -2.14 -0.43
N LYS A 78 2.20 -2.54 -0.44
CA LYS A 78 1.70 -3.70 -1.18
C LYS A 78 1.32 -3.39 -2.63
N VAL A 79 1.32 -2.12 -3.00
CA VAL A 79 1.08 -1.64 -4.36
C VAL A 79 2.42 -1.55 -5.07
N LEU A 80 2.57 -2.11 -6.25
CA LEU A 80 3.80 -2.02 -7.04
C LEU A 80 3.97 -0.63 -7.65
N ASN A 81 5.17 -0.26 -8.09
CA ASN A 81 5.35 0.93 -8.92
C ASN A 81 4.71 0.72 -10.30
N GLY A 82 4.16 1.78 -10.87
CA GLY A 82 3.50 1.77 -12.17
C GLY A 82 2.12 2.40 -12.17
N ALA A 83 1.45 2.32 -13.32
CA ALA A 83 0.09 2.83 -13.51
C ALA A 83 -0.93 1.85 -12.91
N HIS A 84 -1.93 2.40 -12.23
CA HIS A 84 -2.96 1.64 -11.52
C HIS A 84 -4.35 2.23 -11.75
N THR A 85 -5.36 1.35 -11.66
CA THR A 85 -6.77 1.73 -11.69
C THR A 85 -7.46 1.25 -10.41
N ILE A 86 -8.10 2.17 -9.70
CA ILE A 86 -9.04 1.86 -8.63
C ILE A 86 -10.43 1.79 -9.23
N LYS A 87 -11.19 0.75 -8.87
CA LYS A 87 -12.59 0.60 -9.24
C LYS A 87 -13.41 0.23 -8.00
N VAL A 88 -14.52 0.94 -7.78
CA VAL A 88 -15.49 0.66 -6.73
C VAL A 88 -16.84 0.37 -7.38
N VAL A 89 -17.48 -0.71 -6.96
CA VAL A 89 -18.82 -1.12 -7.41
C VAL A 89 -19.67 -1.40 -6.18
N ALA A 90 -20.89 -0.90 -6.17
CA ALA A 90 -21.89 -1.13 -5.15
C ALA A 90 -23.02 -1.99 -5.72
N ASN A 91 -23.53 -2.96 -4.95
CA ASN A 91 -24.61 -3.87 -5.34
C ASN A 91 -25.66 -3.95 -4.23
N ASP A 92 -26.93 -3.75 -4.56
CA ASP A 92 -28.08 -3.77 -3.66
C ASP A 92 -28.73 -5.17 -3.50
N GLY A 93 -28.09 -6.19 -4.06
CA GLY A 93 -28.61 -7.55 -4.14
C GLY A 93 -29.46 -7.81 -5.38
N LYS A 94 -29.82 -6.80 -6.15
CA LYS A 94 -30.61 -6.87 -7.38
C LYS A 94 -29.81 -6.41 -8.61
N ALA A 95 -29.02 -5.33 -8.45
CA ALA A 95 -28.24 -4.75 -9.54
C ALA A 95 -26.99 -4.03 -9.04
N ASP A 96 -26.03 -3.83 -9.95
CA ASP A 96 -24.81 -3.08 -9.69
C ASP A 96 -24.99 -1.59 -9.98
N SER A 97 -24.30 -0.75 -9.22
CA SER A 97 -24.11 0.67 -9.52
C SER A 97 -23.30 0.86 -10.81
N ALA A 98 -23.35 2.06 -11.37
CA ALA A 98 -22.27 2.49 -12.25
C ALA A 98 -20.93 2.40 -11.50
N PRO A 99 -19.85 1.87 -12.13
CA PRO A 99 -18.57 1.77 -11.47
C PRO A 99 -17.97 3.17 -11.25
N TYR A 100 -17.45 3.43 -10.05
CA TYR A 100 -16.61 4.57 -9.77
C TYR A 100 -15.16 4.16 -10.03
N THR A 101 -14.46 4.89 -10.90
CA THR A 101 -13.09 4.57 -11.30
C THR A 101 -12.20 5.80 -11.21
N VAL A 102 -10.94 5.62 -10.80
CA VAL A 102 -9.87 6.63 -10.91
C VAL A 102 -8.57 5.93 -11.26
N THR A 103 -7.64 6.67 -11.88
CA THR A 103 -6.29 6.18 -12.16
C THR A 103 -5.25 6.96 -11.37
N PHE A 104 -4.10 6.36 -11.15
CA PHE A 104 -2.91 7.00 -10.59
C PHE A 104 -1.66 6.24 -11.03
N THR A 105 -0.50 6.89 -10.91
CA THR A 105 0.80 6.24 -11.10
C THR A 105 1.53 6.20 -9.76
N LYS A 106 1.89 5.02 -9.27
CA LYS A 106 2.80 4.90 -8.13
C LYS A 106 4.24 5.02 -8.62
N ALA A 107 5.02 5.91 -8.00
CA ALA A 107 6.43 6.11 -8.32
C ALA A 107 7.18 6.38 -7.00
N VAL A 108 7.56 5.30 -6.33
CA VAL A 108 8.41 5.35 -5.13
C VAL A 108 9.83 5.03 -5.58
N TYR A 109 10.71 6.00 -5.48
CA TYR A 109 12.09 5.89 -5.96
C TYR A 109 13.08 5.62 -4.83
N GLU A 110 12.66 5.81 -3.58
CA GLU A 110 13.49 5.60 -2.40
C GLU A 110 12.77 4.72 -1.38
N ALA A 111 13.52 3.84 -0.75
CA ALA A 111 13.06 3.07 0.41
C ALA A 111 14.16 3.09 1.46
N SER A 112 13.82 3.47 2.69
CA SER A 112 14.73 3.42 3.83
C SER A 112 14.19 2.47 4.88
N ILE A 113 15.05 1.60 5.40
CA ILE A 113 14.73 0.65 6.47
C ILE A 113 15.77 0.86 7.56
N THR A 114 15.32 1.28 8.74
CA THR A 114 16.15 1.36 9.94
C THR A 114 15.54 0.45 11.00
N LEU A 115 16.36 -0.37 11.64
CA LEU A 115 15.92 -1.14 12.79
C LEU A 115 15.64 -0.16 13.96
N ALA A 116 14.44 -0.26 14.54
CA ALA A 116 14.04 0.61 15.65
C ALA A 116 14.83 0.29 16.93
N GLU A 117 15.21 -0.98 17.08
CA GLU A 117 15.99 -1.48 18.22
C GLU A 117 17.17 -2.30 17.70
N PRO A 118 18.33 -2.25 18.34
CA PRO A 118 19.44 -3.13 18.03
C PRO A 118 19.07 -4.61 18.20
N ILE A 119 19.75 -5.48 17.48
CA ILE A 119 19.65 -6.94 17.70
C ILE A 119 20.63 -7.30 18.82
N ASP A 120 20.11 -7.85 19.92
CA ASP A 120 20.93 -8.31 21.04
C ASP A 120 21.83 -9.47 20.62
N ALA A 121 23.06 -9.46 21.15
CA ALA A 121 24.02 -10.52 20.99
C ALA A 121 24.78 -10.77 22.31
N ASP A 122 25.12 -12.01 22.57
CA ASP A 122 25.81 -12.41 23.82
C ASP A 122 27.28 -11.93 23.87
N ASP A 123 27.83 -11.50 22.73
CA ASP A 123 29.25 -11.08 22.61
C ASP A 123 29.39 -10.09 21.44
N THR A 124 30.55 -9.45 21.30
CA THR A 124 30.85 -8.50 20.23
C THR A 124 30.71 -9.18 18.86
N ILE A 125 29.81 -8.62 18.05
CA ILE A 125 29.57 -9.09 16.68
C ILE A 125 30.75 -8.68 15.79
N THR A 126 31.43 -9.64 15.22
CA THR A 126 32.55 -9.43 14.29
C THR A 126 32.19 -9.64 12.84
N VAL A 127 31.10 -10.37 12.58
CA VAL A 127 30.62 -10.69 11.23
C VAL A 127 29.11 -10.58 11.17
N MET A 128 28.59 -9.95 10.12
CA MET A 128 27.16 -9.90 9.83
C MET A 128 26.87 -10.50 8.46
N VAL A 129 25.74 -11.21 8.38
CA VAL A 129 25.17 -11.67 7.11
C VAL A 129 23.85 -10.96 6.90
N LEU A 130 23.74 -10.16 5.83
CA LEU A 130 22.50 -9.55 5.42
C LEU A 130 22.11 -10.06 4.02
N ASN A 131 20.95 -10.69 3.91
CA ASN A 131 20.41 -11.15 2.65
C ASN A 131 19.21 -10.27 2.24
N ILE A 132 19.31 -9.64 1.08
CA ILE A 132 18.19 -8.93 0.46
C ILE A 132 17.48 -9.90 -0.48
N LEU A 133 16.23 -10.28 -0.14
CA LEU A 133 15.41 -11.12 -0.99
C LEU A 133 14.63 -10.22 -1.97
N GLY A 134 15.04 -10.27 -3.23
CA GLY A 134 14.41 -9.47 -4.28
C GLY A 134 15.37 -9.14 -5.41
N SER A 135 14.94 -8.26 -6.31
CA SER A 135 15.77 -7.72 -7.38
C SER A 135 16.08 -6.26 -7.08
N ILE A 136 17.35 -5.93 -6.96
CA ILE A 136 17.82 -4.55 -6.91
C ILE A 136 18.10 -4.15 -8.35
N PRO A 137 17.44 -3.12 -8.91
CA PRO A 137 17.74 -2.63 -10.25
C PRO A 137 19.22 -2.21 -10.36
N ASN A 138 19.83 -2.41 -11.54
CA ASN A 138 21.25 -2.11 -11.74
C ASN A 138 21.59 -0.61 -11.60
N ASP A 139 20.60 0.25 -11.80
CA ASP A 139 20.66 1.71 -11.69
C ASP A 139 20.23 2.23 -10.30
N ALA A 140 19.85 1.32 -9.39
CA ALA A 140 19.52 1.70 -8.02
C ALA A 140 20.79 2.04 -7.23
N ASP A 141 20.76 3.17 -6.53
CA ASP A 141 21.75 3.49 -5.50
C ASP A 141 21.37 2.77 -4.21
N LEU A 142 22.27 1.91 -3.74
CA LEU A 142 22.06 1.14 -2.50
C LEU A 142 23.04 1.65 -1.46
N GLU A 143 22.52 2.16 -0.35
CA GLU A 143 23.29 2.47 0.84
C GLU A 143 22.91 1.51 1.96
N VAL A 144 23.89 0.78 2.51
CA VAL A 144 23.72 -0.09 3.66
C VAL A 144 24.78 0.27 4.68
N LEU A 145 24.35 0.88 5.78
CA LEU A 145 25.19 1.21 6.92
C LEU A 145 24.90 0.26 8.07
N VAL A 146 25.92 -0.30 8.65
CA VAL A 146 25.83 -1.27 9.75
C VAL A 146 26.73 -0.86 10.90
N THR A 147 26.37 -1.27 12.12
CA THR A 147 27.19 -1.04 13.32
C THR A 147 27.11 -2.24 14.24
N ASN A 148 28.18 -2.57 14.92
CA ASN A 148 28.23 -3.61 15.94
C ASN A 148 28.32 -3.03 17.37
N ASN A 149 28.23 -1.72 17.52
CA ASN A 149 28.24 -1.01 18.79
C ASN A 149 27.10 0.04 18.89
N ALA A 150 25.90 -0.34 18.46
CA ALA A 150 24.73 0.54 18.39
C ALA A 150 24.31 1.16 19.72
N LEU A 151 24.69 0.55 20.86
CA LEU A 151 24.36 1.03 22.20
C LEU A 151 25.40 1.98 22.80
N ASP A 152 26.49 2.24 22.09
CA ASP A 152 27.51 3.19 22.53
C ASP A 152 27.03 4.64 22.36
N ASP A 153 27.59 5.56 23.13
CA ASP A 153 27.30 7.00 22.99
C ASP A 153 27.60 7.54 21.60
N GLN A 154 28.57 6.95 20.90
CA GLN A 154 28.96 7.27 19.54
C GLN A 154 29.15 5.98 18.72
N PRO A 155 28.09 5.40 18.17
CA PRO A 155 28.20 4.21 17.32
C PRO A 155 29.07 4.45 16.09
N VAL A 156 29.89 3.47 15.75
CA VAL A 156 30.69 3.49 14.52
C VAL A 156 29.90 2.77 13.41
N TRP A 157 29.51 3.52 12.39
CA TRP A 157 28.80 2.99 11.23
C TRP A 157 29.78 2.63 10.11
N GLU A 158 29.63 1.43 9.59
CA GLU A 158 30.46 0.90 8.48
C GLU A 158 29.59 0.68 7.24
N ASP A 159 30.19 0.99 6.07
CA ASP A 159 29.54 0.77 4.77
C ASP A 159 29.64 -0.71 4.37
N ALA A 160 28.49 -1.36 4.22
CA ALA A 160 28.37 -2.76 3.79
C ALA A 160 27.90 -2.92 2.33
N ASN A 161 27.82 -1.84 1.54
CA ASN A 161 27.27 -1.86 0.18
C ASN A 161 27.91 -2.92 -0.71
N ALA A 162 29.26 -2.96 -0.74
CA ALA A 162 29.99 -3.88 -1.60
C ALA A 162 29.78 -5.33 -1.19
N ASP A 163 29.73 -5.61 0.12
CA ASP A 163 29.52 -6.95 0.65
C ASP A 163 28.12 -7.45 0.28
N ILE A 164 27.10 -6.63 0.49
CA ILE A 164 25.72 -6.98 0.18
C ILE A 164 25.51 -7.19 -1.33
N LYS A 165 26.02 -6.29 -2.18
CA LYS A 165 25.92 -6.41 -3.64
C LYS A 165 26.57 -7.70 -4.18
N ASN A 166 27.63 -8.15 -3.53
CA ASN A 166 28.39 -9.35 -3.93
C ASN A 166 27.93 -10.63 -3.20
N GLY A 167 26.96 -10.53 -2.29
CA GLY A 167 26.52 -11.67 -1.47
C GLY A 167 27.56 -12.15 -0.47
N ASN A 168 28.45 -11.27 -0.05
CA ASN A 168 29.48 -11.55 0.96
C ASN A 168 29.00 -11.22 2.36
N ASN A 169 29.72 -11.78 3.35
CA ASN A 169 29.56 -11.38 4.74
C ASN A 169 30.29 -10.05 4.98
N HIS A 170 29.65 -9.14 5.73
CA HIS A 170 30.34 -7.95 6.23
C HIS A 170 31.17 -8.31 7.46
N ILE A 171 32.46 -7.94 7.43
CA ILE A 171 33.39 -8.17 8.55
C ILE A 171 33.67 -6.80 9.17
N PHE A 172 33.19 -6.61 10.40
CA PHE A 172 33.38 -5.34 11.12
C PHE A 172 34.85 -5.05 11.35
N THR A 173 35.25 -3.82 11.07
CA THR A 173 36.58 -3.29 11.39
C THR A 173 36.63 -2.80 12.85
N ASN A 174 35.49 -2.33 13.37
CA ASN A 174 35.34 -2.01 14.77
C ASN A 174 35.42 -3.28 15.63
N LYS A 175 36.29 -3.28 16.64
CA LYS A 175 36.57 -4.41 17.52
C LYS A 175 36.15 -4.17 18.97
N THR A 176 35.47 -3.06 19.25
CA THR A 176 35.03 -2.66 20.59
C THR A 176 33.55 -2.83 20.77
#